data_e7a602da96857fc6d171a7ce29ebe23f
#
_entry.id   e7a602da96857fc6d171a7ce29ebe23f
#
_cell.length_a   1.000
_cell.length_b   1.000
_cell.length_c   1.000
_cell.angle_alpha   90.00
_cell.angle_beta   90.00
_cell.angle_gamma   90.00
#
_symmetry.space_group_name_H-M   'P 1'
#
loop_
_entity.id
_entity.type
_entity.pdbx_description
1 polymer ?
#
loop_
_entity_poly.entity_id
_entity_poly.type
_entity_poly.pdbx_seq_one_letter_code
_entity_poly.pdbx_strand_id
1 'polypeptide(L)'
;MERRGMKVLSMIQPWAALLVQGETLYETRSWKTRYRGPLAIHASRKVDKQACKYEPIRSLLAKNGYTEQNLPTGVILATCELTNCYQVIDADDTSAILDCGEVVTGDDFLLGDYSPGYFAWEIAGFRLLKPYIPVKGKLGLWEYPIGEELMVGSTEIIH
;
A
#
# COMPACT_ATOMS: atom_id res chain seq x y z
N MET A 1 -12.22 6.77 28.89
CA MET A 1 -12.52 6.22 27.57
C MET A 1 -11.22 5.81 26.89
N GLU A 2 -11.14 4.58 26.51
CA GLU A 2 -9.97 4.08 25.84
C GLU A 2 -9.83 4.66 24.44
N ARG A 3 -8.61 5.04 24.11
CA ARG A 3 -8.27 5.50 22.78
C ARG A 3 -7.99 4.28 21.91
N ARG A 4 -8.72 4.15 20.84
CA ARG A 4 -8.48 3.06 19.89
C ARG A 4 -7.30 3.41 19.01
N GLY A 5 -6.45 2.42 18.78
CA GLY A 5 -5.41 2.54 17.77
C GLY A 5 -5.95 2.13 16.40
N MET A 6 -5.40 2.75 15.37
CA MET A 6 -5.63 2.32 13.99
C MET A 6 -4.40 1.59 13.51
N LYS A 7 -4.58 0.45 12.86
CA LYS A 7 -3.45 -0.27 12.25
C LYS A 7 -2.90 0.55 11.09
N VAL A 8 -1.58 0.64 11.04
CA VAL A 8 -0.87 1.39 9.99
C VAL A 8 0.17 0.47 9.38
N LEU A 9 0.25 0.49 8.06
CA LEU A 9 1.28 -0.22 7.32
C LEU A 9 2.25 0.79 6.74
N SER A 10 3.53 0.68 7.10
CA SER A 10 4.57 1.53 6.53
C SER A 10 5.11 0.91 5.24
N MET A 11 5.21 1.73 4.22
CA MET A 11 5.70 1.33 2.91
C MET A 11 6.71 2.35 2.41
N ILE A 12 7.72 1.88 1.70
CA ILE A 12 8.64 2.80 1.02
C ILE A 12 7.99 3.33 -0.25
N GLN A 13 8.44 4.50 -0.68
CA GLN A 13 8.02 5.04 -1.97
C GLN A 13 8.88 4.44 -3.09
N PRO A 14 8.34 4.22 -4.30
CA PRO A 14 7.04 4.70 -4.82
C PRO A 14 5.84 3.80 -4.50
N TRP A 15 6.05 2.70 -3.81
CA TRP A 15 5.03 1.66 -3.62
C TRP A 15 3.81 2.17 -2.86
N ALA A 16 4.01 3.03 -1.86
CA ALA A 16 2.89 3.61 -1.10
C ALA A 16 1.98 4.45 -2.00
N ALA A 17 2.56 5.32 -2.82
CA ALA A 17 1.78 6.15 -3.73
C ALA A 17 1.02 5.33 -4.75
N LEU A 18 1.66 4.32 -5.35
CA LEU A 18 1.03 3.47 -6.34
C LEU A 18 -0.15 2.70 -5.76
N LEU A 19 -0.02 2.20 -4.54
CA LEU A 19 -1.10 1.49 -3.88
C LEU A 19 -2.28 2.41 -3.61
N VAL A 20 -2.05 3.56 -2.97
CA VAL A 20 -3.16 4.45 -2.58
C VAL A 20 -3.82 5.14 -3.77
N GLN A 21 -3.16 5.21 -4.91
CA GLN A 21 -3.74 5.70 -6.15
C GLN A 21 -4.51 4.62 -6.92
N GLY A 22 -4.54 3.39 -6.40
CA GLY A 22 -5.30 2.31 -7.02
C GLY A 22 -4.63 1.67 -8.22
N GLU A 23 -3.33 1.85 -8.38
CA GLU A 23 -2.60 1.28 -9.53
C GLU A 23 -2.30 -0.20 -9.36
N THR A 24 -2.46 -0.74 -8.16
CA THR A 24 -2.32 -2.17 -7.88
C THR A 24 -3.38 -2.61 -6.87
N LEU A 25 -3.80 -3.86 -6.98
CA LEU A 25 -4.78 -4.46 -6.06
C LEU A 25 -4.14 -5.01 -4.79
N TYR A 26 -2.85 -5.29 -4.83
CA TYR A 26 -2.17 -6.01 -3.76
C TYR A 26 -0.91 -5.29 -3.31
N GLU A 27 -0.65 -5.38 -2.01
CA GLU A 27 0.67 -5.13 -1.45
C GLU A 27 1.30 -6.48 -1.13
N THR A 28 2.52 -6.74 -1.61
CA THR A 28 3.20 -8.02 -1.39
C THR A 28 4.19 -7.91 -0.24
N ARG A 29 4.16 -8.92 0.63
CA ARG A 29 5.05 -9.03 1.79
C ARG A 29 5.54 -10.46 1.93
N SER A 30 6.71 -10.62 2.55
CA SER A 30 7.26 -11.95 2.82
C SER A 30 6.60 -12.64 4.00
N TRP A 31 5.72 -11.97 4.71
CA TRP A 31 5.07 -12.48 5.92
C TRP A 31 3.56 -12.33 5.84
N LYS A 32 2.87 -13.21 6.56
CA LYS A 32 1.41 -13.32 6.60
C LYS A 32 0.85 -12.44 7.71
N THR A 33 -0.32 -11.87 7.49
CA THR A 33 -1.08 -11.21 8.54
C THR A 33 -2.45 -11.85 8.71
N ARG A 34 -2.90 -11.94 9.96
CA ARG A 34 -4.27 -12.35 10.28
C ARG A 34 -5.21 -11.16 10.43
N TYR A 35 -4.65 -9.96 10.49
CA TYR A 35 -5.46 -8.77 10.65
C TYR A 35 -6.36 -8.55 9.43
N ARG A 36 -7.61 -8.17 9.69
CA ARG A 36 -8.58 -7.73 8.68
C ARG A 36 -9.28 -6.50 9.24
N GLY A 37 -9.56 -5.53 8.38
CA GLY A 37 -10.30 -4.35 8.77
C GLY A 37 -9.62 -3.05 8.39
N PRO A 38 -9.97 -1.95 9.07
CA PRO A 38 -9.45 -0.63 8.75
C PRO A 38 -7.92 -0.56 8.84
N LEU A 39 -7.32 0.10 7.86
CA LEU A 39 -5.88 0.21 7.72
C LEU A 39 -5.53 1.61 7.23
N ALA A 40 -4.44 2.17 7.72
CA ALA A 40 -3.86 3.38 7.18
C ALA A 40 -2.55 3.05 6.48
N ILE A 41 -2.23 3.77 5.42
CA ILE A 41 -0.98 3.60 4.68
C ILE A 41 -0.06 4.77 4.99
N HIS A 42 1.11 4.44 5.50
CA HIS A 42 2.16 5.38 5.84
C HIS A 42 3.29 5.29 4.83
N ALA A 43 3.66 6.41 4.23
CA ALA A 43 4.84 6.48 3.38
C ALA A 43 6.05 6.76 4.27
N SER A 44 6.98 5.80 4.33
CA SER A 44 8.21 5.98 5.08
C SER A 44 9.10 7.03 4.42
N ARG A 45 10.18 7.40 5.08
CA ARG A 45 11.11 8.41 4.53
C ARG A 45 11.98 7.88 3.39
N LYS A 46 11.97 6.58 3.17
CA LYS A 46 12.79 5.96 2.14
C LYS A 46 12.07 5.97 0.79
N VAL A 47 12.81 6.35 -0.24
CA VAL A 47 12.35 6.30 -1.64
C VAL A 47 13.30 5.38 -2.41
N ASP A 48 12.74 4.37 -3.08
CA ASP A 48 13.49 3.56 -4.03
C ASP A 48 13.57 4.31 -5.35
N LYS A 49 14.60 5.12 -5.51
CA LYS A 49 14.76 5.97 -6.68
C LYS A 49 15.01 5.17 -7.96
N GLN A 50 15.64 4.02 -7.85
CA GLN A 50 15.84 3.14 -9.00
C GLN A 50 14.52 2.63 -9.53
N ALA A 51 13.63 2.17 -8.66
CA ALA A 51 12.31 1.71 -9.07
C ALA A 51 11.55 2.79 -9.83
N CYS A 52 11.69 4.04 -9.44
CA CYS A 52 10.99 5.16 -10.08
C CYS A 52 11.40 5.40 -11.54
N LYS A 53 12.52 4.83 -11.97
CA LYS A 53 13.07 5.02 -13.32
C LYS A 53 12.56 3.99 -14.32
N TYR A 54 11.98 2.90 -13.86
CA TYR A 54 11.57 1.80 -14.73
C TYR A 54 10.07 1.82 -15.00
N GLU A 55 9.70 1.29 -16.18
CA GLU A 55 8.30 1.09 -16.51
C GLU A 55 7.79 -0.22 -15.91
N PRO A 56 6.53 -0.28 -15.51
CA PRO A 56 5.47 0.73 -15.67
C PRO A 56 5.46 1.81 -14.58
N ILE A 57 6.33 1.73 -13.60
CA ILE A 57 6.32 2.59 -12.41
C ILE A 57 6.43 4.06 -12.79
N ARG A 58 7.40 4.39 -13.65
CA ARG A 58 7.64 5.76 -14.06
C ARG A 58 6.39 6.41 -14.67
N SER A 59 5.75 5.71 -15.60
CA SER A 59 4.55 6.24 -16.26
C SER A 59 3.36 6.34 -15.33
N LEU A 60 3.19 5.37 -14.43
CA LEU A 60 2.10 5.39 -13.46
C LEU A 60 2.28 6.53 -12.45
N LEU A 61 3.51 6.80 -12.03
CA LEU A 61 3.80 7.94 -11.17
C LEU A 61 3.48 9.26 -11.90
N ALA A 62 3.96 9.40 -13.12
CA ALA A 62 3.73 10.60 -13.93
C ALA A 62 2.23 10.87 -14.14
N LYS A 63 1.46 9.83 -14.39
CA LYS A 63 0.00 9.90 -14.52
C LYS A 63 -0.65 10.53 -13.28
N ASN A 64 -0.08 10.29 -12.12
CA ASN A 64 -0.58 10.80 -10.83
C ASN A 64 0.15 12.06 -10.36
N GLY A 65 0.97 12.66 -11.21
CA GLY A 65 1.68 13.90 -10.88
C GLY A 65 2.94 13.73 -10.07
N TYR A 66 3.50 12.51 -9.99
CA TYR A 66 4.67 12.23 -9.16
C TYR A 66 5.93 12.00 -9.98
N THR A 67 7.05 12.39 -9.39
CA THR A 67 8.40 12.04 -9.81
C THR A 67 9.13 11.48 -8.59
N GLU A 68 10.35 10.97 -8.79
CA GLU A 68 11.16 10.49 -7.68
C GLU A 68 11.48 11.57 -6.64
N GLN A 69 11.28 12.85 -7.00
CA GLN A 69 11.66 13.98 -6.16
C GLN A 69 10.52 14.57 -5.35
N ASN A 70 9.27 14.36 -5.77
CA ASN A 70 8.13 14.97 -5.10
C ASN A 70 7.21 13.98 -4.39
N LEU A 71 7.60 12.72 -4.29
CA LEU A 71 6.82 11.73 -3.56
C LEU A 71 6.73 12.11 -2.08
N PRO A 72 5.53 12.10 -1.50
CA PRO A 72 5.41 12.41 -0.07
C PRO A 72 6.03 11.31 0.79
N THR A 73 6.70 11.69 1.85
CA THR A 73 7.36 10.78 2.78
C THR A 73 7.14 11.22 4.21
N GLY A 74 7.23 10.27 5.16
CA GLY A 74 7.06 10.57 6.57
C GLY A 74 5.64 10.96 6.95
N VAL A 75 4.65 10.49 6.20
CA VAL A 75 3.25 10.89 6.39
C VAL A 75 2.32 9.70 6.18
N ILE A 76 1.16 9.75 6.84
CA ILE A 76 0.04 8.86 6.52
C ILE A 76 -0.69 9.48 5.33
N LEU A 77 -0.84 8.69 4.27
CA LEU A 77 -1.42 9.14 2.99
C LEU A 77 -2.91 8.92 2.89
N ALA A 78 -3.38 7.80 3.42
CA ALA A 78 -4.74 7.33 3.16
C ALA A 78 -5.19 6.34 4.20
N THR A 79 -6.50 6.17 4.31
CA THR A 79 -7.12 5.03 5.00
C THR A 79 -7.71 4.09 3.96
N CYS A 80 -7.89 2.84 4.36
CA CYS A 80 -8.37 1.79 3.47
C CYS A 80 -8.84 0.60 4.31
N GLU A 81 -9.10 -0.52 3.64
CA GLU A 81 -9.56 -1.75 4.26
C GLU A 81 -8.65 -2.88 3.81
N LEU A 82 -8.09 -3.62 4.76
CA LEU A 82 -7.38 -4.88 4.48
C LEU A 82 -8.40 -6.00 4.48
N THR A 83 -8.68 -6.56 3.30
CA THR A 83 -9.77 -7.51 3.12
C THR A 83 -9.30 -8.96 3.13
N ASN A 84 -8.13 -9.23 2.59
CA ASN A 84 -7.60 -10.60 2.51
C ASN A 84 -6.08 -10.59 2.47
N CYS A 85 -5.49 -11.75 2.77
CA CYS A 85 -4.07 -11.98 2.67
C CYS A 85 -3.87 -13.37 2.07
N TYR A 86 -3.47 -13.41 0.81
CA TYR A 86 -3.34 -14.66 0.03
C TYR A 86 -1.88 -15.04 -0.09
N GLN A 87 -1.60 -16.34 -0.08
CA GLN A 87 -0.24 -16.83 -0.34
C GLN A 87 -0.02 -17.03 -1.82
N VAL A 88 1.15 -16.63 -2.31
CA VAL A 88 1.60 -16.95 -3.67
C VAL A 88 2.04 -18.41 -3.68
N ILE A 89 1.35 -19.25 -4.45
CA ILE A 89 1.65 -20.67 -4.49
C ILE A 89 2.48 -21.07 -5.71
N ASP A 90 2.46 -20.27 -6.78
CA ASP A 90 3.25 -20.51 -7.97
C ASP A 90 3.43 -19.21 -8.74
N ALA A 91 4.51 -19.10 -9.49
CA ALA A 91 4.78 -17.92 -10.31
C ALA A 91 5.74 -18.27 -11.43
N ASP A 92 5.58 -17.57 -12.55
CA ASP A 92 6.56 -17.56 -13.65
C ASP A 92 7.02 -16.09 -13.88
N ASP A 93 7.58 -15.81 -15.05
CA ASP A 93 8.14 -14.47 -15.33
C ASP A 93 7.06 -13.41 -15.57
N THR A 94 5.80 -13.79 -15.75
CA THR A 94 4.74 -12.86 -16.15
C THR A 94 3.50 -12.93 -15.30
N SER A 95 3.37 -13.96 -14.45
CA SER A 95 2.15 -14.15 -13.66
C SER A 95 2.42 -14.91 -12.38
N ALA A 96 1.47 -14.81 -11.46
CA ALA A 96 1.49 -15.57 -10.21
C ALA A 96 0.11 -16.12 -9.93
N ILE A 97 0.07 -17.23 -9.19
CA ILE A 97 -1.18 -17.86 -8.76
C ILE A 97 -1.24 -17.75 -7.24
N LEU A 98 -2.35 -17.22 -6.75
CA LEU A 98 -2.61 -17.10 -5.32
C LEU A 98 -3.38 -18.33 -4.84
N ASP A 99 -3.33 -18.60 -3.54
CA ASP A 99 -3.98 -19.77 -2.94
C ASP A 99 -5.51 -19.74 -3.03
N CYS A 100 -6.10 -18.58 -3.34
CA CYS A 100 -7.53 -18.48 -3.64
C CYS A 100 -7.87 -18.85 -5.08
N GLY A 101 -6.86 -19.10 -5.93
CA GLY A 101 -7.06 -19.41 -7.33
C GLY A 101 -6.93 -18.23 -8.29
N GLU A 102 -6.85 -17.01 -7.76
CA GLU A 102 -6.66 -15.84 -8.61
C GLU A 102 -5.29 -15.86 -9.28
N VAL A 103 -5.26 -15.39 -10.52
CA VAL A 103 -4.04 -15.23 -11.31
C VAL A 103 -3.71 -13.76 -11.40
N VAL A 104 -2.52 -13.37 -10.95
CA VAL A 104 -2.03 -11.99 -10.99
C VAL A 104 -1.18 -11.80 -12.22
N THR A 105 -1.52 -10.83 -13.06
CA THR A 105 -0.81 -10.54 -14.32
C THR A 105 -0.67 -9.04 -14.51
N GLY A 106 0.01 -8.65 -15.60
CA GLY A 106 0.11 -7.26 -16.01
C GLY A 106 0.80 -6.38 -14.98
N ASP A 107 0.29 -5.17 -14.82
CA ASP A 107 0.89 -4.20 -13.89
C ASP A 107 0.81 -4.67 -12.45
N ASP A 108 -0.25 -5.35 -12.05
CA ASP A 108 -0.35 -5.91 -10.70
C ASP A 108 0.83 -6.84 -10.41
N PHE A 109 1.21 -7.68 -11.38
CA PHE A 109 2.34 -8.58 -11.22
C PHE A 109 3.66 -7.79 -11.17
N LEU A 110 3.82 -6.81 -12.05
CA LEU A 110 5.06 -6.04 -12.15
C LEU A 110 5.29 -5.11 -10.97
N LEU A 111 4.23 -4.73 -10.26
CA LEU A 111 4.31 -3.80 -9.13
C LEU A 111 4.51 -4.49 -7.78
N GLY A 112 4.71 -5.81 -7.76
CA GLY A 112 4.89 -6.53 -6.50
C GLY A 112 5.98 -7.59 -6.60
N ASP A 113 6.29 -8.21 -5.47
CA ASP A 113 7.17 -9.36 -5.38
C ASP A 113 6.33 -10.61 -5.13
N TYR A 114 6.03 -11.33 -6.20
CA TYR A 114 5.20 -12.52 -6.17
C TYR A 114 6.04 -13.81 -6.14
N SER A 115 7.15 -13.77 -5.43
CA SER A 115 7.93 -14.98 -5.19
C SER A 115 7.09 -16.01 -4.46
N PRO A 116 7.14 -17.31 -4.86
CA PRO A 116 6.39 -18.35 -4.15
C PRO A 116 6.69 -18.32 -2.66
N GLY A 117 5.63 -18.42 -1.85
CA GLY A 117 5.70 -18.29 -0.40
C GLY A 117 5.48 -16.88 0.13
N TYR A 118 5.56 -15.86 -0.72
CA TYR A 118 5.20 -14.50 -0.34
C TYR A 118 3.68 -14.36 -0.23
N PHE A 119 3.23 -13.22 0.28
CA PHE A 119 1.81 -12.98 0.54
C PHE A 119 1.35 -11.72 -0.18
N ALA A 120 0.19 -11.81 -0.82
CA ALA A 120 -0.49 -10.70 -1.47
C ALA A 120 -1.61 -10.22 -0.55
N TRP A 121 -1.45 -9.03 0.00
CA TRP A 121 -2.44 -8.39 0.86
C TRP A 121 -3.42 -7.62 -0.01
N GLU A 122 -4.66 -8.05 0.01
CA GLU A 122 -5.72 -7.38 -0.76
C GLU A 122 -6.24 -6.19 0.02
N ILE A 123 -6.07 -5.01 -0.57
CA ILE A 123 -6.39 -3.75 0.10
C ILE A 123 -7.28 -2.94 -0.83
N ALA A 124 -8.36 -2.37 -0.30
CA ALA A 124 -9.35 -1.66 -1.08
C ALA A 124 -9.94 -0.48 -0.30
N GLY A 125 -10.78 0.30 -0.97
CA GLY A 125 -11.51 1.39 -0.32
C GLY A 125 -10.63 2.54 0.11
N PHE A 126 -9.67 2.93 -0.72
CA PHE A 126 -8.75 4.01 -0.39
C PHE A 126 -9.44 5.36 -0.29
N ARG A 127 -9.10 6.10 0.77
CA ARG A 127 -9.51 7.50 0.96
C ARG A 127 -8.25 8.29 1.27
N LEU A 128 -7.85 9.16 0.35
CA LEU A 128 -6.71 10.03 0.55
C LEU A 128 -7.00 11.05 1.65
N LEU A 129 -6.04 11.24 2.53
CA LEU A 129 -6.14 12.28 3.55
C LEU A 129 -5.74 13.63 2.97
N LYS A 130 -6.46 14.67 3.37
CA LYS A 130 -6.16 16.06 2.99
C LYS A 130 -6.30 16.95 4.22
N PRO A 131 -5.21 17.37 4.80
CA PRO A 131 -3.81 17.09 4.43
C PRO A 131 -3.35 15.70 4.90
N TYR A 132 -2.21 15.26 4.39
CA TYR A 132 -1.56 14.08 4.93
C TYR A 132 -1.15 14.32 6.38
N ILE A 133 -1.02 13.24 7.16
CA ILE A 133 -0.68 13.35 8.58
C ILE A 133 0.81 13.04 8.78
N PRO A 134 1.62 14.05 9.12
CA PRO A 134 3.03 13.80 9.44
C PRO A 134 3.15 12.95 10.70
N VAL A 135 3.88 11.86 10.61
CA VAL A 135 4.15 11.00 11.75
C VAL A 135 5.36 10.13 11.44
N LYS A 136 6.18 9.91 12.47
CA LYS A 136 7.29 8.98 12.36
C LYS A 136 6.72 7.56 12.38
N GLY A 137 6.99 6.81 11.30
CA GLY A 137 6.51 5.45 11.19
C GLY A 137 7.36 4.43 11.93
N LYS A 138 6.83 3.21 11.99
CA LYS A 138 7.51 2.04 12.51
C LYS A 138 7.51 0.98 11.43
N LEU A 139 8.34 -0.03 11.58
CA LEU A 139 8.39 -1.12 10.60
C LEU A 139 7.11 -1.96 10.65
N GLY A 140 6.70 -2.44 9.48
CA GLY A 140 5.60 -3.38 9.33
C GLY A 140 4.26 -2.79 9.69
N LEU A 141 3.49 -3.56 10.44
CA LEU A 141 2.13 -3.20 10.86
C LEU A 141 2.19 -2.72 12.32
N TRP A 142 1.77 -1.49 12.56
CA TRP A 142 1.86 -0.87 13.88
C TRP A 142 0.59 -0.09 14.19
N GLU A 143 0.46 0.43 15.38
CA GLU A 143 -0.72 1.19 15.79
C GLU A 143 -0.40 2.66 15.95
N TYR A 144 -1.32 3.48 15.45
CA TYR A 144 -1.31 4.92 15.61
C TYR A 144 -2.53 5.31 16.45
N PRO A 145 -2.36 6.16 17.46
CA PRO A 145 -3.52 6.62 18.23
C PRO A 145 -4.48 7.35 17.31
N ILE A 146 -5.69 6.82 17.21
CA ILE A 146 -6.66 7.36 16.28
C ILE A 146 -7.25 8.66 16.78
N GLY A 147 -7.24 9.66 15.91
CA GLY A 147 -8.06 10.83 16.10
C GLY A 147 -9.26 10.75 15.18
N GLU A 148 -10.26 11.57 15.43
CA GLU A 148 -11.46 11.60 14.60
C GLU A 148 -11.13 11.94 13.15
N GLU A 149 -10.05 12.64 12.91
CA GLU A 149 -9.60 13.01 11.57
C GLU A 149 -9.32 11.81 10.66
N LEU A 150 -9.06 10.63 11.23
CA LEU A 150 -8.89 9.41 10.46
C LEU A 150 -10.20 8.67 10.19
N MET A 151 -11.25 8.98 10.95
CA MET A 151 -12.55 8.32 10.84
C MET A 151 -13.52 9.13 9.98
N VAL A 152 -13.45 10.43 10.13
CA VAL A 152 -14.32 11.36 9.44
C VAL A 152 -13.51 12.47 8.81
N GLY A 153 -13.75 13.51 8.54
CA GLY A 153 -12.89 14.61 8.15
C GLY A 153 -12.54 14.64 6.68
N SER A 154 -11.44 15.27 6.37
CA SER A 154 -11.06 15.67 5.02
C SER A 154 -10.45 14.51 4.27
N THR A 155 -11.27 13.63 3.72
CA THR A 155 -10.82 12.52 2.91
C THR A 155 -11.40 12.61 1.51
N GLU A 156 -10.69 12.04 0.56
CA GLU A 156 -11.12 11.94 -0.82
C GLU A 156 -11.17 10.48 -1.23
N ILE A 157 -12.31 10.05 -1.77
CA ILE A 157 -12.48 8.68 -2.23
C ILE A 157 -11.85 8.56 -3.61
N ILE A 158 -10.94 7.62 -3.77
CA ILE A 158 -10.24 7.43 -5.03
C ILE A 158 -11.05 6.53 -5.97
N HIS A 159 -11.60 5.49 -5.47
CA HIS A 159 -12.54 4.59 -6.18
C HIS A 159 -12.92 3.38 -5.33
#